data_3f9a653523106aec873c665ee322753f
#
_entry.id   3f9a653523106aec873c665ee322753f
#
_cell.length_a   1.000
_cell.length_b   1.000
_cell.length_c   1.000
_cell.angle_alpha   90.00
_cell.angle_beta   90.00
_cell.angle_gamma   90.00
#
_symmetry.space_group_name_H-M   'P 1'
#
loop_
_entity.id
_entity.type
_entity.pdbx_description
1 polymer ?
#
loop_
_entity_poly.entity_id
_entity_poly.type
_entity_poly.pdbx_seq_one_letter_code
_entity_poly.pdbx_strand_id
1 'polypeptide(L)'
;MMIAVLIRSLPINHRYFRLVLIALMLMSPAAAFAGPREEANAAIDRWSAAYSSNDPEAVRKNYRPDAILLGTASPAMSEGTDAIRAYFAPLKGSGNKNTIGERRTLVLSDNAVVITGFYEFTRMKEGKPVPGPARFTMLLLNYDGEWLIAHHHSSPRAAQP
;
A
#
# COMPACT_ATOMS: atom_id res chain seq x y z
N MET A 1 71.25 -16.01 7.69
CA MET A 1 71.03 -15.82 6.24
C MET A 1 69.59 -15.29 6.07
N MET A 2 69.42 -13.96 6.02
CA MET A 2 68.14 -13.24 5.92
C MET A 2 67.84 -12.99 4.44
N ILE A 3 66.71 -13.52 3.94
CA ILE A 3 66.28 -13.25 2.59
C ILE A 3 65.31 -12.04 2.66
N ALA A 4 65.75 -10.90 2.14
CA ALA A 4 64.91 -9.71 1.99
C ALA A 4 64.06 -9.88 0.72
N VAL A 5 62.74 -9.94 0.91
CA VAL A 5 61.76 -9.91 -0.19
C VAL A 5 61.53 -8.49 -0.62
N LEU A 6 62.01 -8.16 -1.81
CA LEU A 6 61.86 -6.84 -2.44
C LEU A 6 60.46 -6.73 -3.05
N ILE A 7 59.51 -6.08 -2.38
CA ILE A 7 58.19 -5.78 -2.96
C ILE A 7 58.36 -4.58 -3.90
N ARG A 8 58.35 -4.86 -5.23
CA ARG A 8 58.33 -3.82 -6.27
C ARG A 8 56.91 -3.23 -6.30
N SER A 9 56.77 -1.99 -5.88
CA SER A 9 55.54 -1.21 -6.08
C SER A 9 55.41 -0.86 -7.56
N LEU A 10 54.36 -1.39 -8.19
CA LEU A 10 53.94 -1.01 -9.56
C LEU A 10 53.36 0.41 -9.53
N PRO A 11 53.74 1.30 -10.46
CA PRO A 11 53.16 2.63 -10.51
C PRO A 11 51.67 2.55 -10.93
N ILE A 12 50.80 2.97 -10.02
CA ILE A 12 49.36 3.10 -10.33
C ILE A 12 49.20 4.27 -11.31
N ASN A 13 48.82 3.94 -12.55
CA ASN A 13 48.64 4.93 -13.58
C ASN A 13 47.34 5.71 -13.28
N HIS A 14 47.43 6.92 -12.78
CA HIS A 14 46.34 7.82 -12.37
C HIS A 14 45.30 8.06 -13.49
N ARG A 15 45.64 7.84 -14.75
CA ARG A 15 44.71 7.98 -15.88
C ARG A 15 43.64 6.85 -15.87
N TYR A 16 44.03 5.62 -15.50
CA TYR A 16 43.07 4.51 -15.39
C TYR A 16 42.20 4.61 -14.14
N PHE A 17 42.76 5.17 -13.04
CA PHE A 17 42.00 5.39 -11.81
C PHE A 17 40.88 6.41 -12.01
N ARG A 18 41.13 7.47 -12.79
CA ARG A 18 40.10 8.47 -13.15
C ARG A 18 39.02 7.90 -14.05
N LEU A 19 39.34 7.03 -15.00
CA LEU A 19 38.38 6.40 -15.89
C LEU A 19 37.50 5.38 -15.14
N VAL A 20 38.03 4.65 -14.17
CA VAL A 20 37.26 3.72 -13.34
C VAL A 20 36.30 4.47 -12.42
N LEU A 21 36.70 5.60 -11.85
CA LEU A 21 35.80 6.45 -11.02
C LEU A 21 34.65 7.04 -11.83
N ILE A 22 34.88 7.46 -13.08
CA ILE A 22 33.84 7.98 -13.96
C ILE A 22 32.86 6.87 -14.38
N ALA A 23 33.35 5.66 -14.63
CA ALA A 23 32.51 4.50 -14.94
C ALA A 23 31.62 4.05 -13.76
N LEU A 24 32.11 4.14 -12.52
CA LEU A 24 31.30 3.84 -11.33
C LEU A 24 30.20 4.88 -11.07
N MET A 25 30.39 6.15 -11.45
CA MET A 25 29.38 7.20 -11.29
C MET A 25 28.21 7.07 -12.30
N LEU A 26 28.39 6.34 -13.41
CA LEU A 26 27.34 6.13 -14.41
C LEU A 26 26.44 4.93 -14.13
N MET A 27 26.72 4.14 -13.09
CA MET A 27 25.89 3.02 -12.63
C MET A 27 25.03 3.42 -11.41
N SER A 28 24.52 4.66 -11.35
CA SER A 28 23.41 4.94 -10.44
C SER A 28 22.23 4.08 -10.91
N PRO A 29 21.68 3.15 -10.08
CA PRO A 29 20.45 2.49 -10.44
C PRO A 29 19.41 3.60 -10.61
N ALA A 30 18.86 3.76 -11.81
CA ALA A 30 17.67 4.57 -11.98
C ALA A 30 16.66 3.98 -11.00
N ALA A 31 16.29 4.74 -9.97
CA ALA A 31 15.19 4.37 -9.11
C ALA A 31 13.99 4.20 -10.07
N ALA A 32 13.59 2.95 -10.29
CA ALA A 32 12.38 2.69 -11.05
C ALA A 32 11.24 3.31 -10.24
N PHE A 33 10.75 4.47 -10.67
CA PHE A 33 9.53 5.03 -10.10
C PHE A 33 8.44 3.99 -10.33
N ALA A 34 7.84 3.53 -9.24
CA ALA A 34 6.67 2.71 -9.33
C ALA A 34 5.59 3.50 -10.10
N GLY A 35 4.92 2.85 -11.05
CA GLY A 35 3.88 3.53 -11.81
C GLY A 35 2.57 3.65 -11.02
N PRO A 36 1.56 4.36 -11.58
CA PRO A 36 0.27 4.56 -10.93
C PRO A 36 -0.39 3.26 -10.44
N ARG A 37 -0.19 2.17 -11.17
CA ARG A 37 -0.69 0.83 -10.82
C ARG A 37 -0.10 0.33 -9.51
N GLU A 38 1.21 0.33 -9.41
CA GLU A 38 1.96 -0.20 -8.28
C GLU A 38 1.73 0.65 -7.03
N GLU A 39 1.75 1.97 -7.19
CA GLU A 39 1.54 2.93 -6.10
C GLU A 39 0.12 2.87 -5.53
N ALA A 40 -0.90 2.82 -6.39
CA ALA A 40 -2.29 2.67 -5.97
C ALA A 40 -2.53 1.30 -5.30
N ASN A 41 -1.91 0.22 -5.78
CA ASN A 41 -1.98 -1.08 -5.11
C ASN A 41 -1.34 -1.05 -3.73
N ALA A 42 -0.19 -0.38 -3.57
CA ALA A 42 0.45 -0.19 -2.27
C ALA A 42 -0.45 0.62 -1.31
N ALA A 43 -1.25 1.57 -1.82
CA ALA A 43 -2.22 2.30 -0.99
C ALA A 43 -3.33 1.39 -0.45
N ILE A 44 -3.83 0.44 -1.25
CA ILE A 44 -4.79 -0.58 -0.77
C ILE A 44 -4.16 -1.47 0.31
N ASP A 45 -2.90 -1.87 0.14
CA ASP A 45 -2.20 -2.69 1.12
C ASP A 45 -1.99 -1.91 2.44
N ARG A 46 -1.69 -0.60 2.37
CA ARG A 46 -1.64 0.29 3.55
C ARG A 46 -2.99 0.40 4.25
N TRP A 47 -4.08 0.54 3.49
CA TRP A 47 -5.43 0.54 4.05
C TRP A 47 -5.74 -0.76 4.81
N SER A 48 -5.41 -1.92 4.24
CA SER A 48 -5.63 -3.23 4.87
C SER A 48 -4.80 -3.39 6.16
N ALA A 49 -3.55 -2.94 6.15
CA ALA A 49 -2.69 -2.93 7.33
C ALA A 49 -3.25 -1.99 8.42
N ALA A 50 -3.71 -0.79 8.04
CA ALA A 50 -4.34 0.17 8.95
C ALA A 50 -5.62 -0.42 9.58
N TYR A 51 -6.49 -1.07 8.79
CA TYR A 51 -7.66 -1.77 9.32
C TYR A 51 -7.26 -2.83 10.35
N SER A 52 -6.25 -3.63 10.04
CA SER A 52 -5.77 -4.72 10.88
C SER A 52 -5.00 -4.26 12.12
N SER A 53 -4.60 -2.99 12.19
CA SER A 53 -4.02 -2.37 13.39
C SER A 53 -5.07 -2.04 14.45
N ASN A 54 -6.37 -2.02 14.08
CA ASN A 54 -7.49 -1.63 14.95
C ASN A 54 -7.43 -0.17 15.42
N ASP A 55 -6.79 0.70 14.62
CA ASP A 55 -6.75 2.13 14.80
C ASP A 55 -7.65 2.83 13.77
N PRO A 56 -8.83 3.34 14.16
CA PRO A 56 -9.75 4.05 13.27
C PRO A 56 -9.12 5.25 12.55
N GLU A 57 -8.22 5.98 13.21
CA GLU A 57 -7.56 7.14 12.61
C GLU A 57 -6.53 6.72 11.55
N ALA A 58 -5.82 5.61 11.77
CA ALA A 58 -4.93 5.05 10.76
C ALA A 58 -5.71 4.63 9.50
N VAL A 59 -6.90 4.05 9.66
CA VAL A 59 -7.78 3.71 8.52
C VAL A 59 -8.25 4.98 7.81
N ARG A 60 -8.78 5.96 8.56
CA ARG A 60 -9.31 7.19 8.02
C ARG A 60 -8.29 7.96 7.17
N LYS A 61 -7.02 7.98 7.57
CA LYS A 61 -5.94 8.66 6.83
C LYS A 61 -5.75 8.15 5.40
N ASN A 62 -6.23 6.97 5.07
CA ASN A 62 -6.17 6.46 3.70
C ASN A 62 -7.29 7.02 2.79
N TYR A 63 -8.22 7.80 3.33
CA TYR A 63 -9.32 8.41 2.60
C TYR A 63 -9.10 9.90 2.39
N ARG A 64 -9.52 10.39 1.23
CA ARG A 64 -9.63 11.81 0.96
C ARG A 64 -10.62 12.48 1.92
N PRO A 65 -10.47 13.79 2.19
CA PRO A 65 -11.43 14.53 3.02
C PRO A 65 -12.87 14.52 2.52
N ASP A 66 -13.06 14.41 1.20
CA ASP A 66 -14.35 14.38 0.49
C ASP A 66 -14.75 12.98 0.02
N ALA A 67 -14.13 11.93 0.54
CA ALA A 67 -14.37 10.55 0.11
C ALA A 67 -15.78 10.07 0.45
N ILE A 68 -16.27 9.14 -0.39
CA ILE A 68 -17.56 8.46 -0.21
C ILE A 68 -17.30 6.98 0.09
N LEU A 69 -17.91 6.47 1.15
CA LEU A 69 -17.84 5.07 1.57
C LEU A 69 -19.23 4.47 1.67
N LEU A 70 -19.47 3.40 0.89
CA LEU A 70 -20.58 2.45 1.09
C LEU A 70 -20.01 1.20 1.77
N GLY A 71 -20.07 1.19 3.10
CA GLY A 71 -19.42 0.15 3.91
C GLY A 71 -20.24 -1.13 3.99
N THR A 72 -19.58 -2.29 4.07
CA THR A 72 -20.20 -3.63 4.11
C THR A 72 -21.25 -3.78 5.23
N ALA A 73 -21.07 -3.10 6.34
CA ALA A 73 -21.87 -3.28 7.56
C ALA A 73 -22.79 -2.08 7.84
N SER A 74 -22.92 -1.14 6.91
CA SER A 74 -23.78 0.04 7.07
C SER A 74 -24.87 0.10 6.02
N PRO A 75 -26.12 0.39 6.37
CA PRO A 75 -27.17 0.68 5.42
C PRO A 75 -27.06 2.09 4.82
N ALA A 76 -26.21 2.95 5.42
CA ALA A 76 -26.06 4.34 5.03
C ALA A 76 -24.72 4.57 4.33
N MET A 77 -24.68 5.58 3.48
CA MET A 77 -23.46 6.12 2.89
C MET A 77 -22.75 7.02 3.91
N SER A 78 -21.44 6.90 4.00
CA SER A 78 -20.59 7.79 4.79
C SER A 78 -19.84 8.71 3.84
N GLU A 79 -20.01 10.02 4.00
CA GLU A 79 -19.37 11.03 3.16
C GLU A 79 -18.52 11.97 4.02
N GLY A 80 -17.29 12.15 3.60
CA GLY A 80 -16.33 13.04 4.27
C GLY A 80 -15.67 12.45 5.50
N THR A 81 -14.73 13.23 6.03
CA THR A 81 -13.82 12.80 7.11
C THR A 81 -14.54 12.28 8.35
N ASP A 82 -15.54 13.03 8.84
CA ASP A 82 -16.17 12.71 10.13
C ASP A 82 -17.10 11.50 10.04
N ALA A 83 -17.85 11.36 8.94
CA ALA A 83 -18.70 10.20 8.72
C ALA A 83 -17.89 8.92 8.54
N ILE A 84 -16.74 8.98 7.82
CA ILE A 84 -15.83 7.83 7.66
C ILE A 84 -15.17 7.49 8.99
N ARG A 85 -14.76 8.48 9.78
CA ARG A 85 -14.23 8.26 11.14
C ARG A 85 -15.26 7.54 12.01
N ALA A 86 -16.51 7.99 12.00
CA ALA A 86 -17.59 7.39 12.76
C ALA A 86 -17.87 5.94 12.32
N TYR A 87 -17.84 5.66 11.00
CA TYR A 87 -17.98 4.32 10.47
C TYR A 87 -16.92 3.34 11.02
N PHE A 88 -15.67 3.78 11.13
CA PHE A 88 -14.57 2.93 11.62
C PHE A 88 -14.39 2.98 13.14
N ALA A 89 -15.08 3.85 13.87
CA ALA A 89 -14.93 3.96 15.34
C ALA A 89 -15.07 2.62 16.08
N PRO A 90 -16.00 1.69 15.72
CA PRO A 90 -16.11 0.39 16.39
C PRO A 90 -14.92 -0.55 16.16
N LEU A 91 -13.99 -0.20 15.26
CA LEU A 91 -12.78 -0.99 15.02
C LEU A 91 -11.81 -0.93 16.20
N LYS A 92 -11.87 0.15 17.00
CA LYS A 92 -10.94 0.37 18.12
C LYS A 92 -10.99 -0.80 19.10
N GLY A 93 -9.85 -1.52 19.23
CA GLY A 93 -9.72 -2.64 20.14
C GLY A 93 -10.55 -3.88 19.79
N SER A 94 -11.13 -3.93 18.59
CA SER A 94 -12.02 -5.05 18.17
C SER A 94 -11.29 -6.36 17.91
N GLY A 95 -9.98 -6.34 17.65
CA GLY A 95 -9.20 -7.50 17.22
C GLY A 95 -9.49 -7.94 15.78
N ASN A 96 -10.29 -7.17 15.04
CA ASN A 96 -10.62 -7.48 13.65
C ASN A 96 -9.40 -7.40 12.74
N LYS A 97 -9.41 -8.21 11.68
CA LYS A 97 -8.36 -8.24 10.65
C LYS A 97 -8.96 -8.12 9.27
N ASN A 98 -8.13 -7.70 8.34
CA ASN A 98 -8.43 -7.70 6.91
C ASN A 98 -7.25 -8.31 6.14
N THR A 99 -7.56 -9.09 5.12
CA THR A 99 -6.58 -9.63 4.18
C THR A 99 -7.08 -9.37 2.77
N ILE A 100 -6.28 -8.73 1.94
CA ILE A 100 -6.58 -8.52 0.53
C ILE A 100 -6.34 -9.83 -0.23
N GLY A 101 -7.33 -10.23 -1.02
CA GLY A 101 -7.27 -11.36 -1.92
C GLY A 101 -6.98 -10.96 -3.36
N GLU A 102 -7.55 -11.72 -4.29
CA GLU A 102 -7.45 -11.43 -5.73
C GLU A 102 -8.02 -10.04 -6.03
N ARG A 103 -7.29 -9.27 -6.84
CA ARG A 103 -7.69 -7.92 -7.27
C ARG A 103 -7.31 -7.63 -8.71
N ARG A 104 -8.02 -6.71 -9.32
CA ARG A 104 -7.76 -6.18 -10.66
C ARG A 104 -7.63 -4.67 -10.59
N THR A 105 -6.70 -4.14 -11.34
CA THR A 105 -6.36 -2.71 -11.35
C THR A 105 -6.58 -2.15 -12.75
N LEU A 106 -7.42 -1.12 -12.84
CA LEU A 106 -7.66 -0.34 -14.04
C LEU A 106 -7.06 1.04 -13.84
N VAL A 107 -6.00 1.34 -14.56
CA VAL A 107 -5.38 2.68 -14.59
C VAL A 107 -6.20 3.55 -15.53
N LEU A 108 -6.76 4.63 -15.03
CA LEU A 108 -7.57 5.59 -15.80
C LEU A 108 -6.70 6.74 -16.32
N SER A 109 -5.71 7.16 -15.52
CA SER A 109 -4.73 8.19 -15.83
C SER A 109 -3.55 8.10 -14.87
N ASP A 110 -2.57 8.97 -14.99
CA ASP A 110 -1.41 9.03 -14.09
C ASP A 110 -1.78 9.34 -12.62
N ASN A 111 -2.98 9.88 -12.39
CA ASN A 111 -3.44 10.27 -11.07
C ASN A 111 -4.80 9.68 -10.65
N ALA A 112 -5.33 8.71 -11.42
CA ALA A 112 -6.61 8.06 -11.12
C ALA A 112 -6.58 6.57 -11.45
N VAL A 113 -6.93 5.73 -10.46
CA VAL A 113 -6.91 4.26 -10.57
C VAL A 113 -8.15 3.68 -9.89
N VAL A 114 -8.79 2.72 -10.55
CA VAL A 114 -9.82 1.88 -9.95
C VAL A 114 -9.23 0.52 -9.63
N ILE A 115 -9.44 0.05 -8.40
CA ILE A 115 -9.07 -1.30 -7.98
C ILE A 115 -10.33 -2.01 -7.47
N THR A 116 -10.60 -3.18 -8.03
CA THR A 116 -11.70 -4.05 -7.61
C THR A 116 -11.16 -5.41 -7.22
N GLY A 117 -11.79 -6.06 -6.25
CA GLY A 117 -11.30 -7.35 -5.79
C GLY A 117 -12.08 -7.93 -4.62
N PHE A 118 -11.46 -8.91 -4.02
CA PHE A 118 -11.97 -9.60 -2.84
C PHE A 118 -11.07 -9.33 -1.65
N TYR A 119 -11.68 -9.36 -0.47
CA TYR A 119 -10.95 -9.38 0.78
C TYR A 119 -11.71 -10.21 1.82
N GLU A 120 -10.96 -10.72 2.78
CA GLU A 120 -11.50 -11.44 3.93
C GLU A 120 -11.37 -10.57 5.17
N PHE A 121 -12.51 -10.31 5.81
CA PHE A 121 -12.52 -9.82 7.18
C PHE A 121 -12.49 -11.00 8.14
N THR A 122 -11.67 -10.91 9.17
CA THR A 122 -11.80 -11.75 10.35
C THR A 122 -12.35 -10.87 11.47
N ARG A 123 -13.58 -11.11 11.87
CA ARG A 123 -14.24 -10.37 12.95
C ARG A 123 -14.20 -11.18 14.22
N MET A 124 -13.88 -10.54 15.33
CA MET A 124 -13.95 -11.19 16.62
C MET A 124 -15.39 -11.14 17.17
N LYS A 125 -16.00 -12.28 17.38
CA LYS A 125 -17.34 -12.41 17.99
C LYS A 125 -17.25 -13.38 19.18
N GLU A 126 -17.56 -12.89 20.37
CA GLU A 126 -17.49 -13.68 21.61
C GLU A 126 -16.11 -14.34 21.80
N GLY A 127 -15.02 -13.60 21.48
CA GLY A 127 -13.65 -14.08 21.57
C GLY A 127 -13.23 -15.09 20.49
N LYS A 128 -14.09 -15.38 19.51
CA LYS A 128 -13.78 -16.30 18.40
C LYS A 128 -13.68 -15.57 17.07
N PRO A 129 -12.74 -15.95 16.20
CA PRO A 129 -12.63 -15.39 14.86
C PRO A 129 -13.78 -15.92 13.97
N VAL A 130 -14.48 -14.98 13.30
CA VAL A 130 -15.55 -15.27 12.35
C VAL A 130 -15.16 -14.68 10.99
N PRO A 131 -15.07 -15.53 9.94
CA PRO A 131 -14.81 -15.05 8.58
C PRO A 131 -15.92 -14.14 8.07
N GLY A 132 -15.53 -13.13 7.28
CA GLY A 132 -16.46 -12.21 6.63
C GLY A 132 -16.00 -11.92 5.22
N PRO A 133 -16.23 -12.86 4.26
CA PRO A 133 -15.84 -12.66 2.88
C PRO A 133 -16.60 -11.49 2.28
N ALA A 134 -15.88 -10.62 1.57
CA ALA A 134 -16.45 -9.45 0.94
C ALA A 134 -15.75 -9.13 -0.38
N ARG A 135 -16.34 -8.23 -1.14
CA ARG A 135 -15.80 -7.66 -2.37
C ARG A 135 -15.74 -6.15 -2.26
N PHE A 136 -14.84 -5.55 -3.01
CA PHE A 136 -14.70 -4.12 -3.01
C PHE A 136 -14.46 -3.56 -4.40
N THR A 137 -14.79 -2.29 -4.54
CA THR A 137 -14.30 -1.40 -5.60
C THR A 137 -13.87 -0.10 -4.95
N MET A 138 -12.65 0.31 -5.21
CA MET A 138 -12.08 1.55 -4.73
C MET A 138 -11.58 2.38 -5.91
N LEU A 139 -11.96 3.66 -5.95
CA LEU A 139 -11.33 4.67 -6.76
C LEU A 139 -10.28 5.37 -5.90
N LEU A 140 -9.05 5.36 -6.38
CA LEU A 140 -7.94 6.09 -5.76
C LEU A 140 -7.53 7.25 -6.66
N LEU A 141 -7.23 8.37 -6.03
CA LEU A 141 -6.69 9.55 -6.69
C LEU A 141 -5.34 9.90 -6.07
N ASN A 142 -4.38 10.24 -6.93
CA ASN A 142 -3.10 10.79 -6.52
C ASN A 142 -3.24 12.30 -6.36
N TYR A 143 -2.86 12.80 -5.19
CA TYR A 143 -2.78 14.21 -4.90
C TYR A 143 -1.42 14.51 -4.27
N ASP A 144 -0.61 15.29 -4.94
CA ASP A 144 0.75 15.66 -4.50
C ASP A 144 1.65 14.44 -4.14
N GLY A 145 1.51 13.35 -4.90
CA GLY A 145 2.30 12.13 -4.69
C GLY A 145 1.69 11.15 -3.68
N GLU A 146 0.56 11.48 -3.06
CA GLU A 146 -0.15 10.60 -2.13
C GLU A 146 -1.40 10.01 -2.78
N TRP A 147 -1.48 8.67 -2.83
CA TRP A 147 -2.64 7.94 -3.30
C TRP A 147 -3.63 7.73 -2.16
N LEU A 148 -4.81 8.36 -2.27
CA LEU A 148 -5.89 8.31 -1.31
C LEU A 148 -7.18 7.77 -1.94
N ILE A 149 -7.98 7.07 -1.14
CA ILE A 149 -9.29 6.55 -1.54
C ILE A 149 -10.28 7.71 -1.65
N ALA A 150 -10.83 7.92 -2.84
CA ALA A 150 -11.89 8.88 -3.11
C ALA A 150 -13.28 8.24 -3.04
N HIS A 151 -13.39 6.97 -3.44
CA HIS A 151 -14.63 6.20 -3.36
C HIS A 151 -14.33 4.77 -2.94
N HIS A 152 -15.12 4.22 -2.04
CA HIS A 152 -15.02 2.84 -1.60
C HIS A 152 -16.41 2.21 -1.49
N HIS A 153 -16.68 1.23 -2.33
CA HIS A 153 -17.84 0.34 -2.17
C HIS A 153 -17.37 -1.03 -1.69
N SER A 154 -17.99 -1.49 -0.64
CA SER A 154 -17.81 -2.83 -0.07
C SER A 154 -19.14 -3.52 0.13
N SER A 155 -19.21 -4.80 -0.25
CA SER A 155 -20.40 -5.63 -0.03
C SER A 155 -20.03 -7.06 0.34
N PRO A 156 -20.91 -7.81 1.05
CA PRO A 156 -20.67 -9.22 1.32
C PRO A 156 -20.49 -10.01 0.01
N ARG A 157 -19.61 -10.99 0.03
CA ARG A 157 -19.47 -11.99 -1.04
C ARG A 157 -20.29 -13.21 -0.66
N ALA A 158 -21.13 -13.70 -1.58
CA ALA A 158 -21.82 -14.96 -1.38
C ALA A 158 -20.80 -16.09 -1.16
N ALA A 159 -21.16 -17.07 -0.31
CA ALA A 159 -20.39 -18.29 -0.19
C ALA A 159 -20.30 -18.97 -1.56
N GLN A 160 -19.14 -19.52 -1.88
CA GLN A 160 -19.04 -20.39 -3.05
C GLN A 160 -19.74 -21.71 -2.73
N PRO A 161 -20.51 -22.25 -3.68
CA PRO A 161 -21.20 -23.54 -3.51
C PRO A 161 -20.21 -24.69 -3.32
#